data_ed9bb6c4fa99452405b8f715130905fb
#
_entry.id   ed9bb6c4fa99452405b8f715130905fb
#
_cell.length_a   1.000
_cell.length_b   1.000
_cell.length_c   1.000
_cell.angle_alpha   90.00
_cell.angle_beta   90.00
_cell.angle_gamma   90.00
#
_symmetry.space_group_name_H-M   'P 1'
#
loop_
_entity.id
_entity.type
_entity.pdbx_description
1 polymer ?
#
loop_
_entity_poly.entity_id
_entity_poly.type
_entity_poly.pdbx_seq_one_letter_code
_entity_poly.pdbx_strand_id
1 'polypeptide(L)'
;MAKPTLALIPASQGSKLFSVLPSSGVGDFDFSRGSAATRINSQGLIEAVVSGQSRLDYPLIDGKVVGCPHHILEPQRTNLITYSEDFSQWTNSGLTLNSNQAISPDGTNNASEIIGTGYLQEAISLTTSNDYVFSLFWKKNTSNKIKFLVSSTGVDEILEIDTNNLSVISQVGIDNYSIDNYGNGWYRMSMIWNENNTEVSGIRVFADTTDSLSSLYIYGAQLEQGSFPTSYIKSNSGSATTRSAETANGAGDATTFNDSEG
;
A
#
# COMPACT_ATOMS: atom_id res chain seq x y z
N MET A 1 -32.33 -23.09 -14.62
CA MET A 1 -30.96 -22.57 -14.56
C MET A 1 -30.01 -23.71 -14.84
N ALA A 2 -29.16 -23.57 -15.85
CA ALA A 2 -28.06 -24.52 -16.07
C ALA A 2 -27.09 -24.40 -14.87
N LYS A 3 -26.61 -25.55 -14.37
CA LYS A 3 -25.55 -25.51 -13.34
C LYS A 3 -24.23 -25.13 -14.01
N PRO A 4 -23.42 -24.22 -13.41
CA PRO A 4 -22.10 -23.93 -13.94
C PRO A 4 -21.26 -25.23 -13.99
N THR A 5 -20.53 -25.43 -15.07
CA THR A 5 -19.62 -26.57 -15.22
C THR A 5 -18.31 -26.38 -14.48
N LEU A 6 -18.00 -25.12 -14.12
CA LEU A 6 -16.81 -24.73 -13.36
C LEU A 6 -17.19 -23.65 -12.34
N ALA A 7 -16.76 -23.82 -11.10
CA ALA A 7 -16.86 -22.79 -10.07
C ALA A 7 -15.49 -22.63 -9.38
N LEU A 8 -14.88 -21.45 -9.51
CA LEU A 8 -13.64 -21.11 -8.81
C LEU A 8 -14.01 -20.52 -7.44
N ILE A 9 -13.64 -21.24 -6.37
CA ILE A 9 -13.78 -20.73 -5.00
C ILE A 9 -12.40 -20.37 -4.52
N PRO A 10 -12.24 -19.18 -3.91
CA PRO A 10 -10.95 -18.73 -3.38
C PRO A 10 -10.45 -19.69 -2.29
N ALA A 11 -9.64 -20.65 -2.65
CA ALA A 11 -8.95 -21.54 -1.74
C ALA A 11 -7.54 -21.78 -2.27
N SER A 12 -6.58 -21.92 -1.37
CA SER A 12 -5.19 -22.15 -1.76
C SER A 12 -4.48 -23.07 -0.77
N GLN A 13 -3.50 -23.81 -1.29
CA GLN A 13 -2.54 -24.55 -0.48
C GLN A 13 -1.16 -24.44 -1.14
N GLY A 14 -0.23 -23.72 -0.51
CA GLY A 14 1.05 -23.42 -1.10
C GLY A 14 0.90 -22.61 -2.40
N SER A 15 1.37 -23.15 -3.52
CA SER A 15 1.28 -22.53 -4.86
C SER A 15 0.05 -22.97 -5.66
N LYS A 16 -0.90 -23.71 -5.05
CA LYS A 16 -2.13 -24.17 -5.73
C LYS A 16 -3.32 -23.30 -5.35
N LEU A 17 -4.11 -22.94 -6.36
CA LEU A 17 -5.43 -22.36 -6.26
C LEU A 17 -6.43 -23.43 -6.73
N PHE A 18 -7.47 -23.66 -5.96
CA PHE A 18 -8.39 -24.76 -6.21
C PHE A 18 -9.71 -24.31 -6.80
N SER A 19 -10.26 -25.12 -7.70
CA SER A 19 -11.68 -25.12 -8.04
C SER A 19 -12.42 -26.14 -7.17
N VAL A 20 -13.69 -25.89 -6.90
CA VAL A 20 -14.55 -26.86 -6.20
C VAL A 20 -15.16 -27.87 -7.16
N LEU A 21 -15.36 -27.48 -8.41
CA LEU A 21 -15.90 -28.27 -9.49
C LEU A 21 -15.12 -27.94 -10.79
N PRO A 22 -14.82 -28.94 -11.60
CA PRO A 22 -15.00 -30.38 -11.37
C PRO A 22 -13.93 -30.95 -10.42
N SER A 23 -14.21 -32.12 -9.83
CA SER A 23 -13.27 -32.84 -8.94
C SER A 23 -12.01 -33.39 -9.63
N SER A 24 -11.91 -33.24 -10.94
CA SER A 24 -10.74 -33.62 -11.74
C SER A 24 -9.55 -32.67 -11.66
N GLY A 25 -9.68 -31.52 -10.98
CA GLY A 25 -8.67 -30.46 -10.94
C GLY A 25 -8.65 -29.56 -12.18
N VAL A 26 -9.57 -29.73 -13.12
CA VAL A 26 -9.75 -28.80 -14.26
C VAL A 26 -10.19 -27.45 -13.69
N GLY A 27 -9.47 -26.38 -14.03
CA GLY A 27 -9.70 -25.05 -13.48
C GLY A 27 -8.82 -24.70 -12.27
N ASP A 28 -7.99 -25.63 -11.76
CA ASP A 28 -6.98 -25.31 -10.76
C ASP A 28 -5.85 -24.48 -11.37
N PHE A 29 -5.35 -23.50 -10.61
CA PHE A 29 -4.28 -22.63 -11.05
C PHE A 29 -2.96 -23.05 -10.40
N ASP A 30 -1.90 -23.00 -11.18
CA ASP A 30 -0.52 -22.98 -10.68
C ASP A 30 -0.11 -21.54 -10.42
N PHE A 31 0.04 -21.19 -9.16
CA PHE A 31 0.44 -19.85 -8.72
C PHE A 31 1.95 -19.75 -8.59
N SER A 32 2.52 -18.62 -9.02
CA SER A 32 3.92 -18.29 -8.72
C SER A 32 4.12 -16.84 -8.33
N ARG A 33 5.03 -16.63 -7.40
CA ARG A 33 5.61 -15.34 -7.00
C ARG A 33 6.98 -15.60 -6.39
N GLY A 34 8.03 -14.95 -6.91
CA GLY A 34 9.43 -15.16 -6.49
C GLY A 34 9.83 -14.46 -5.20
N SER A 35 8.96 -13.64 -4.59
CA SER A 35 9.24 -12.84 -3.38
C SER A 35 8.16 -12.98 -2.32
N ALA A 36 8.41 -12.49 -1.11
CA ALA A 36 7.36 -12.21 -0.13
C ALA A 36 6.42 -11.10 -0.62
N ALA A 37 5.22 -11.04 -0.06
CA ALA A 37 4.23 -10.00 -0.29
C ALA A 37 3.35 -9.82 0.96
N THR A 38 2.42 -8.87 0.95
CA THR A 38 1.44 -8.70 2.03
C THR A 38 0.02 -8.91 1.53
N ARG A 39 -0.89 -9.17 2.45
CA ARG A 39 -2.33 -9.23 2.26
C ARG A 39 -3.05 -8.64 3.45
N ILE A 40 -4.33 -8.37 3.32
CA ILE A 40 -5.22 -8.16 4.46
C ILE A 40 -5.76 -9.53 4.88
N ASN A 41 -5.59 -9.89 6.15
CA ASN A 41 -6.09 -11.15 6.70
C ASN A 41 -7.56 -11.02 7.18
N SER A 42 -8.13 -12.11 7.66
CA SER A 42 -9.52 -12.14 8.15
C SER A 42 -9.82 -11.25 9.36
N GLN A 43 -8.79 -10.74 10.03
CA GLN A 43 -8.91 -9.78 11.12
C GLN A 43 -8.75 -8.32 10.66
N GLY A 44 -8.55 -8.08 9.36
CA GLY A 44 -8.32 -6.75 8.78
C GLY A 44 -6.90 -6.23 8.98
N LEU A 45 -5.95 -7.10 9.30
CA LEU A 45 -4.55 -6.72 9.54
C LEU A 45 -3.69 -7.04 8.31
N ILE A 46 -2.66 -6.23 8.11
CA ILE A 46 -1.63 -6.48 7.11
C ILE A 46 -0.80 -7.69 7.57
N GLU A 47 -0.72 -8.71 6.74
CA GLU A 47 -0.01 -9.95 7.03
C GLU A 47 0.97 -10.28 5.90
N ALA A 48 2.19 -10.70 6.27
CA ALA A 48 3.18 -11.15 5.31
C ALA A 48 2.85 -12.56 4.80
N VAL A 49 3.01 -12.75 3.48
CA VAL A 49 2.84 -14.03 2.79
C VAL A 49 4.16 -14.38 2.12
N VAL A 50 4.66 -15.58 2.38
CA VAL A 50 5.97 -16.04 1.87
C VAL A 50 5.95 -16.21 0.35
N SER A 51 7.15 -16.23 -0.25
CA SER A 51 7.35 -16.54 -1.66
C SER A 51 6.66 -17.84 -2.09
N GLY A 52 6.08 -17.87 -3.28
CA GLY A 52 5.40 -19.05 -3.83
C GLY A 52 4.01 -19.35 -3.26
N GLN A 53 3.55 -18.60 -2.27
CA GLN A 53 2.21 -18.76 -1.70
C GLN A 53 1.25 -17.69 -2.23
N SER A 54 0.09 -18.11 -2.71
CA SER A 54 -0.97 -17.20 -3.16
C SER A 54 -1.57 -16.40 -1.99
N ARG A 55 -2.15 -15.24 -2.31
CA ARG A 55 -2.72 -14.34 -1.32
C ARG A 55 -4.25 -14.34 -1.42
N LEU A 56 -4.90 -14.80 -0.35
CA LEU A 56 -6.32 -14.58 -0.11
C LEU A 56 -6.46 -13.29 0.69
N ASP A 57 -6.86 -12.23 0.02
CA ASP A 57 -7.01 -10.89 0.55
C ASP A 57 -8.44 -10.62 0.96
N TYR A 58 -8.65 -10.04 2.13
CA TYR A 58 -9.97 -9.69 2.63
C TYR A 58 -10.28 -8.23 2.34
N PRO A 59 -11.39 -7.93 1.65
CA PRO A 59 -11.74 -6.54 1.35
C PRO A 59 -12.10 -5.78 2.63
N LEU A 60 -11.61 -4.54 2.73
CA LEU A 60 -11.98 -3.61 3.78
C LEU A 60 -12.98 -2.58 3.23
N ILE A 61 -14.11 -2.41 3.90
CA ILE A 61 -15.03 -1.30 3.69
C ILE A 61 -15.19 -0.57 5.03
N ASP A 62 -14.91 0.72 5.03
CA ASP A 62 -14.90 1.55 6.24
C ASP A 62 -14.09 0.93 7.40
N GLY A 63 -12.94 0.35 7.06
CA GLY A 63 -12.02 -0.26 8.02
C GLY A 63 -12.49 -1.56 8.63
N LYS A 64 -13.48 -2.22 8.04
CA LYS A 64 -13.98 -3.52 8.48
C LYS A 64 -13.87 -4.55 7.36
N VAL A 65 -13.49 -5.76 7.72
CA VAL A 65 -13.53 -6.88 6.80
C VAL A 65 -14.97 -7.18 6.40
N VAL A 66 -15.21 -7.25 5.10
CA VAL A 66 -16.53 -7.56 4.53
C VAL A 66 -16.44 -8.65 3.48
N GLY A 67 -17.42 -9.57 3.50
CA GLY A 67 -17.55 -10.61 2.49
C GLY A 67 -16.48 -11.70 2.56
N CYS A 68 -16.29 -12.37 1.43
CA CYS A 68 -15.32 -13.45 1.29
C CYS A 68 -13.98 -12.91 0.80
N PRO A 69 -12.87 -13.58 1.14
CA PRO A 69 -11.58 -13.23 0.57
C PRO A 69 -11.54 -13.50 -0.93
N HIS A 70 -10.67 -12.81 -1.64
CA HIS A 70 -10.40 -13.01 -3.05
C HIS A 70 -8.90 -13.18 -3.29
N HIS A 71 -8.54 -13.83 -4.39
CA HIS A 71 -7.15 -13.85 -4.82
C HIS A 71 -6.77 -12.51 -5.41
N ILE A 72 -5.66 -11.93 -4.94
CA ILE A 72 -5.05 -10.80 -5.60
C ILE A 72 -3.86 -11.25 -6.42
N LEU A 73 -3.79 -10.73 -7.65
CA LEU A 73 -2.67 -10.90 -8.57
C LEU A 73 -2.19 -9.51 -8.95
N GLU A 74 -0.99 -9.18 -8.54
CA GLU A 74 -0.42 -7.85 -8.79
C GLU A 74 0.83 -7.94 -9.67
N PRO A 75 1.08 -6.92 -10.51
CA PRO A 75 2.30 -6.82 -11.28
C PRO A 75 3.50 -6.67 -10.37
N GLN A 76 4.70 -6.88 -10.92
CA GLN A 76 5.93 -6.52 -10.22
C GLN A 76 5.90 -5.05 -9.81
N ARG A 77 6.28 -4.76 -8.58
CA ARG A 77 6.47 -3.41 -8.05
C ARG A 77 7.67 -3.37 -7.11
N THR A 78 8.30 -2.21 -7.06
CA THR A 78 9.42 -1.95 -6.16
C THR A 78 9.05 -0.80 -5.24
N ASN A 79 9.14 -1.03 -3.92
CA ASN A 79 9.13 0.07 -2.97
C ASN A 79 10.52 0.73 -2.99
N LEU A 80 10.57 1.97 -3.47
CA LEU A 80 11.79 2.76 -3.59
C LEU A 80 12.23 3.37 -2.25
N ILE A 81 11.33 3.43 -1.26
CA ILE A 81 11.68 3.81 0.13
C ILE A 81 12.54 2.70 0.71
N THR A 82 13.69 3.08 1.25
CA THR A 82 14.69 2.11 1.75
C THR A 82 14.41 1.67 3.18
N TYR A 83 13.70 2.50 3.96
CA TYR A 83 13.26 2.26 5.33
C TYR A 83 11.79 2.63 5.48
N SER A 84 10.90 1.68 5.17
CA SER A 84 9.46 1.92 5.13
C SER A 84 8.79 1.99 6.50
N GLU A 85 9.43 1.48 7.55
CA GLU A 85 8.92 1.47 8.93
C GLU A 85 9.91 2.10 9.93
N ASP A 86 11.20 2.15 9.60
CA ASP A 86 12.22 2.78 10.46
C ASP A 86 12.46 4.23 10.07
N PHE A 87 11.56 5.11 10.49
CA PHE A 87 11.66 6.54 10.22
C PHE A 87 12.83 7.24 10.92
N SER A 88 13.57 6.56 11.81
CA SER A 88 14.80 7.12 12.39
C SER A 88 15.94 7.25 11.38
N GLN A 89 15.83 6.54 10.25
CA GLN A 89 16.78 6.61 9.13
C GLN A 89 16.48 7.76 8.17
N TRP A 90 15.29 8.37 8.28
CA TRP A 90 14.92 9.52 7.47
C TRP A 90 15.56 10.80 8.01
N THR A 91 15.82 11.75 7.14
CA THR A 91 16.27 13.10 7.56
C THR A 91 15.15 13.77 8.36
N ASN A 92 15.44 14.10 9.61
CA ASN A 92 14.50 14.81 10.49
C ASN A 92 14.81 16.30 10.53
N SER A 93 13.85 17.13 10.18
CA SER A 93 13.95 18.58 10.19
C SER A 93 12.96 19.17 11.20
N GLY A 94 13.32 19.14 12.47
CA GLY A 94 12.60 19.85 13.53
C GLY A 94 11.38 19.14 14.11
N LEU A 95 11.23 17.83 13.89
CA LEU A 95 10.21 17.01 14.56
C LEU A 95 10.78 16.30 15.79
N THR A 96 9.94 16.03 16.78
CA THR A 96 10.19 14.94 17.72
C THR A 96 9.68 13.65 17.11
N LEU A 97 10.53 12.64 17.01
CA LEU A 97 10.21 11.30 16.49
C LEU A 97 10.34 10.27 17.61
N ASN A 98 9.25 9.60 17.93
CA ASN A 98 9.19 8.52 18.91
C ASN A 98 8.81 7.23 18.20
N SER A 99 9.67 6.21 18.25
CA SER A 99 9.37 4.91 17.64
C SER A 99 8.47 4.05 18.56
N ASN A 100 7.69 3.13 17.96
CA ASN A 100 6.89 2.12 18.68
C ASN A 100 5.84 2.71 19.64
N GLN A 101 5.12 3.75 19.22
CA GLN A 101 4.17 4.45 20.09
C GLN A 101 2.71 3.99 19.89
N ALA A 102 2.41 3.24 18.83
CA ALA A 102 1.06 2.74 18.59
C ALA A 102 1.09 1.38 17.88
N ILE A 103 0.00 0.63 18.04
CA ILE A 103 -0.25 -0.59 17.27
C ILE A 103 -0.57 -0.17 15.83
N SER A 104 0.23 -0.65 14.88
CA SER A 104 0.09 -0.36 13.45
C SER A 104 -0.96 -1.25 12.77
N PRO A 105 -1.23 -1.04 11.47
CA PRO A 105 -2.13 -1.90 10.70
C PRO A 105 -1.71 -3.37 10.59
N ASP A 106 -0.48 -3.74 10.96
CA ASP A 106 -0.03 -5.13 11.01
C ASP A 106 -0.32 -5.82 12.36
N GLY A 107 -0.90 -5.09 13.31
CA GLY A 107 -1.24 -5.59 14.65
C GLY A 107 -0.09 -5.57 15.65
N THR A 108 1.09 -5.06 15.29
CA THR A 108 2.25 -4.96 16.20
C THR A 108 2.46 -3.52 16.67
N ASN A 109 3.14 -3.36 17.82
CA ASN A 109 3.44 -2.02 18.35
C ASN A 109 4.72 -1.47 17.73
N ASN A 110 4.65 -1.03 16.49
CA ASN A 110 5.79 -0.56 15.68
C ASN A 110 5.54 0.75 14.91
N ALA A 111 4.38 1.38 15.10
CA ALA A 111 4.12 2.69 14.52
C ALA A 111 4.91 3.78 15.24
N SER A 112 5.43 4.74 14.47
CA SER A 112 6.15 5.90 14.99
C SER A 112 5.21 7.08 15.18
N GLU A 113 5.45 7.88 16.24
CA GLU A 113 4.80 9.17 16.45
C GLU A 113 5.73 10.29 15.97
N ILE A 114 5.18 11.21 15.18
CA ILE A 114 5.83 12.48 14.81
C ILE A 114 5.11 13.62 15.47
N ILE A 115 5.86 14.57 16.08
CA ILE A 115 5.33 15.71 16.82
C ILE A 115 6.03 16.98 16.36
N GLY A 116 5.27 18.02 16.05
CA GLY A 116 5.79 19.36 15.75
C GLY A 116 5.54 19.84 14.33
N THR A 117 6.17 20.97 13.99
CA THR A 117 5.94 21.69 12.72
C THR A 117 6.96 21.39 11.63
N GLY A 118 7.95 20.54 11.90
CA GLY A 118 8.97 20.12 10.94
C GLY A 118 8.48 19.02 9.98
N TYR A 119 9.44 18.28 9.41
CA TYR A 119 9.15 17.17 8.52
C TYR A 119 10.17 16.02 8.65
N LEU A 120 9.75 14.86 8.25
CA LEU A 120 10.63 13.74 7.90
C LEU A 120 10.82 13.71 6.38
N GLN A 121 12.03 13.47 5.92
CA GLN A 121 12.36 13.37 4.50
C GLN A 121 13.13 12.08 4.20
N GLU A 122 12.65 11.32 3.22
CA GLU A 122 13.43 10.29 2.52
C GLU A 122 14.00 10.90 1.25
N ALA A 123 15.33 10.86 1.11
CA ALA A 123 15.99 11.31 -0.11
C ALA A 123 15.79 10.29 -1.22
N ILE A 124 15.32 10.74 -2.37
CA ILE A 124 15.04 9.90 -3.53
C ILE A 124 15.51 10.56 -4.81
N SER A 125 15.76 9.74 -5.84
CA SER A 125 15.97 10.20 -7.21
C SER A 125 14.93 9.55 -8.10
N LEU A 126 14.15 10.35 -8.82
CA LEU A 126 13.09 9.87 -9.71
C LEU A 126 13.48 10.13 -11.17
N THR A 127 12.92 9.32 -12.05
CA THR A 127 13.08 9.49 -13.50
C THR A 127 11.90 10.29 -14.05
N THR A 128 12.17 11.34 -14.79
CA THR A 128 11.13 12.18 -15.41
C THR A 128 10.27 11.40 -16.41
N SER A 129 9.06 11.90 -16.64
CA SER A 129 8.06 11.34 -17.55
C SER A 129 7.56 9.95 -17.14
N ASN A 130 7.60 9.64 -15.86
CA ASN A 130 7.01 8.44 -15.28
C ASN A 130 6.01 8.81 -14.20
N ASP A 131 4.97 7.98 -14.08
CA ASP A 131 4.04 8.08 -12.97
C ASP A 131 4.63 7.46 -11.72
N TYR A 132 4.41 8.11 -10.58
CA TYR A 132 4.78 7.61 -9.25
C TYR A 132 3.60 7.67 -8.30
N VAL A 133 3.64 6.75 -7.34
CA VAL A 133 2.67 6.69 -6.23
C VAL A 133 3.43 6.65 -4.92
N PHE A 134 3.21 7.65 -4.08
CA PHE A 134 3.63 7.60 -2.69
C PHE A 134 2.43 7.29 -1.80
N SER A 135 2.59 6.36 -0.88
CA SER A 135 1.57 6.03 0.11
C SER A 135 2.17 5.84 1.50
N LEU A 136 1.38 6.17 2.52
CA LEU A 136 1.74 6.05 3.93
C LEU A 136 0.50 5.74 4.75
N PHE A 137 0.65 4.85 5.73
CA PHE A 137 -0.37 4.65 6.76
C PHE A 137 -0.19 5.70 7.85
N TRP A 138 -1.29 6.32 8.23
CA TRP A 138 -1.31 7.32 9.29
C TRP A 138 -2.53 7.16 10.18
N LYS A 139 -2.39 7.62 11.43
CA LYS A 139 -3.47 7.67 12.40
C LYS A 139 -3.38 8.99 13.14
N LYS A 140 -4.51 9.67 13.25
CA LYS A 140 -4.60 10.91 14.02
C LYS A 140 -4.32 10.65 15.50
N ASN A 141 -3.49 11.51 16.09
CA ASN A 141 -3.40 11.71 17.54
C ASN A 141 -3.99 13.09 17.85
N THR A 142 -3.19 14.15 17.85
CA THR A 142 -3.68 15.51 18.11
C THR A 142 -3.70 16.41 16.87
N SER A 143 -2.93 16.08 15.84
CA SER A 143 -2.82 16.88 14.62
C SER A 143 -4.14 16.96 13.85
N ASN A 144 -4.48 18.16 13.38
CA ASN A 144 -5.62 18.39 12.50
C ASN A 144 -5.29 18.27 11.02
N LYS A 145 -4.02 18.02 10.67
CA LYS A 145 -3.55 17.95 9.29
C LYS A 145 -2.50 16.86 9.13
N ILE A 146 -2.43 16.32 7.91
CA ILE A 146 -1.28 15.56 7.41
C ILE A 146 -0.94 16.09 6.03
N LYS A 147 0.36 16.25 5.75
CA LYS A 147 0.82 16.73 4.45
C LYS A 147 1.93 15.83 3.90
N PHE A 148 1.78 15.46 2.64
CA PHE A 148 2.83 14.90 1.81
C PHE A 148 3.34 15.96 0.85
N LEU A 149 4.65 15.97 0.62
CA LEU A 149 5.27 16.87 -0.32
C LEU A 149 6.41 16.14 -1.04
N VAL A 150 6.40 16.16 -2.36
CA VAL A 150 7.56 15.81 -3.18
C VAL A 150 8.33 17.09 -3.42
N SER A 151 9.54 17.15 -2.89
CA SER A 151 10.37 18.35 -2.99
C SER A 151 11.19 18.30 -4.27
N SER A 152 10.97 19.25 -5.15
CA SER A 152 11.64 19.39 -6.43
C SER A 152 12.27 20.76 -6.62
N THR A 153 13.07 20.95 -7.66
CA THR A 153 13.63 22.27 -8.04
C THR A 153 12.62 23.13 -8.79
N GLY A 154 11.51 22.54 -9.21
CA GLY A 154 10.40 23.23 -9.90
C GLY A 154 9.27 23.59 -8.96
N VAL A 155 8.12 22.99 -9.19
CA VAL A 155 6.94 23.11 -8.33
C VAL A 155 6.85 21.85 -7.49
N ASP A 156 6.76 22.01 -6.17
CA ASP A 156 6.53 20.88 -5.26
C ASP A 156 5.15 20.25 -5.55
N GLU A 157 5.08 18.92 -5.58
CA GLU A 157 3.82 18.18 -5.58
C GLU A 157 3.33 18.07 -4.13
N ILE A 158 2.08 18.46 -3.88
CA ILE A 158 1.53 18.57 -2.52
C ILE A 158 0.17 17.90 -2.43
N LEU A 159 0.00 17.11 -1.37
CA LEU A 159 -1.30 16.68 -0.86
C LEU A 159 -1.38 16.97 0.64
N GLU A 160 -2.30 17.82 1.05
CA GLU A 160 -2.57 18.14 2.45
C GLU A 160 -4.05 17.85 2.77
N ILE A 161 -4.29 17.14 3.85
CA ILE A 161 -5.61 16.64 4.26
C ILE A 161 -5.93 17.12 5.68
N ASP A 162 -7.19 17.53 5.92
CA ASP A 162 -7.77 17.69 7.25
C ASP A 162 -8.04 16.30 7.85
N THR A 163 -7.41 15.99 8.98
CA THR A 163 -7.51 14.68 9.63
C THR A 163 -8.83 14.47 10.38
N ASN A 164 -9.68 15.50 10.53
CA ASN A 164 -10.97 15.39 11.21
C ASN A 164 -12.07 14.89 10.28
N ASN A 165 -12.06 15.34 9.03
CA ASN A 165 -13.12 15.08 8.06
C ASN A 165 -12.62 14.50 6.74
N LEU A 166 -11.29 14.29 6.61
CA LEU A 166 -10.60 13.74 5.43
C LEU A 166 -10.73 14.61 4.17
N SER A 167 -11.08 15.89 4.33
CA SER A 167 -11.15 16.81 3.20
C SER A 167 -9.77 17.30 2.77
N VAL A 168 -9.61 17.54 1.47
CA VAL A 168 -8.37 18.12 0.92
C VAL A 168 -8.28 19.58 1.31
N ILE A 169 -7.16 19.96 1.92
CA ILE A 169 -6.81 21.36 2.23
C ILE A 169 -6.01 21.94 1.05
N SER A 170 -5.06 21.18 0.52
CA SER A 170 -4.22 21.60 -0.60
C SER A 170 -3.89 20.42 -1.50
N GLN A 171 -3.98 20.64 -2.82
CA GLN A 171 -3.58 19.70 -3.86
C GLN A 171 -2.87 20.47 -4.96
N VAL A 172 -1.58 20.18 -5.17
CA VAL A 172 -0.75 20.84 -6.19
C VAL A 172 0.07 19.77 -6.91
N GLY A 173 0.12 19.84 -8.23
CA GLY A 173 0.99 19.01 -9.05
C GLY A 173 0.70 17.50 -9.02
N ILE A 174 -0.43 17.06 -8.46
CA ILE A 174 -0.80 15.64 -8.38
C ILE A 174 -2.01 15.34 -9.27
N ASP A 175 -2.00 14.17 -9.90
CA ASP A 175 -3.05 13.72 -10.80
C ASP A 175 -4.23 13.12 -10.06
N ASN A 176 -3.95 12.35 -9.00
CA ASN A 176 -4.98 11.66 -8.21
C ASN A 176 -4.49 11.37 -6.79
N TYR A 177 -5.43 11.02 -5.91
CA TYR A 177 -5.14 10.57 -4.54
C TYR A 177 -6.21 9.57 -4.07
N SER A 178 -5.89 8.80 -3.03
CA SER A 178 -6.87 8.01 -2.27
C SER A 178 -6.63 8.13 -0.76
N ILE A 179 -7.70 7.91 0.02
CA ILE A 179 -7.66 7.81 1.48
C ILE A 179 -8.49 6.59 1.85
N ASP A 180 -7.81 5.49 2.15
CA ASP A 180 -8.44 4.21 2.41
C ASP A 180 -8.46 3.94 3.92
N ASN A 181 -9.63 3.61 4.47
CA ASN A 181 -9.79 3.32 5.89
C ASN A 181 -9.36 1.87 6.19
N TYR A 182 -8.35 1.72 7.07
CA TYR A 182 -7.81 0.43 7.50
C TYR A 182 -8.30 0.00 8.90
N GLY A 183 -9.29 0.70 9.46
CA GLY A 183 -9.85 0.41 10.78
C GLY A 183 -8.99 0.97 11.94
N ASN A 184 -9.53 0.91 13.14
CA ASN A 184 -8.86 1.36 14.37
C ASN A 184 -8.28 2.79 14.31
N GLY A 185 -8.84 3.65 13.44
CA GLY A 185 -8.39 5.02 13.20
C GLY A 185 -7.21 5.14 12.24
N TRP A 186 -6.78 4.03 11.63
CA TRP A 186 -5.75 4.04 10.58
C TRP A 186 -6.32 4.30 9.21
N TYR A 187 -5.63 5.13 8.45
CA TYR A 187 -5.88 5.40 7.05
C TYR A 187 -4.61 5.20 6.24
N ARG A 188 -4.74 4.68 5.03
CA ARG A 188 -3.68 4.73 4.02
C ARG A 188 -3.99 5.88 3.08
N MET A 189 -3.13 6.90 3.04
CA MET A 189 -3.21 7.98 2.07
C MET A 189 -2.22 7.71 0.95
N SER A 190 -2.67 7.85 -0.29
CA SER A 190 -1.84 7.73 -1.47
C SER A 190 -1.96 8.99 -2.32
N MET A 191 -0.84 9.46 -2.88
CA MET A 191 -0.86 10.49 -3.91
C MET A 191 -0.15 10.00 -5.16
N ILE A 192 -0.68 10.38 -6.33
CA ILE A 192 -0.25 9.94 -7.65
C ILE A 192 0.11 11.17 -8.46
N TRP A 193 1.29 11.16 -9.09
CA TRP A 193 1.72 12.25 -9.96
C TRP A 193 2.58 11.74 -11.11
N ASN A 194 2.62 12.50 -12.20
CA ASN A 194 3.58 12.30 -13.27
C ASN A 194 4.80 13.20 -13.00
N GLU A 195 5.99 12.58 -12.87
CA GLU A 195 7.21 13.32 -12.54
C GLU A 195 7.74 14.08 -13.76
N ASN A 196 7.63 15.39 -13.71
CA ASN A 196 8.09 16.29 -14.79
C ASN A 196 9.32 17.12 -14.40
N ASN A 197 9.74 17.08 -13.14
CA ASN A 197 10.90 17.81 -12.65
C ASN A 197 12.18 17.02 -12.88
N THR A 198 13.27 17.70 -13.22
CA THR A 198 14.56 17.08 -13.49
C THR A 198 15.33 16.74 -12.22
N GLU A 199 14.99 17.36 -11.11
CA GLU A 199 15.65 17.18 -9.82
C GLU A 199 14.61 17.09 -8.70
N VAL A 200 14.42 15.89 -8.17
CA VAL A 200 13.65 15.61 -6.96
C VAL A 200 14.61 15.36 -5.82
N SER A 201 14.44 16.08 -4.71
CA SER A 201 15.31 15.96 -3.54
C SER A 201 14.79 14.98 -2.50
N GLY A 202 13.49 14.66 -2.53
CA GLY A 202 12.92 13.68 -1.61
C GLY A 202 11.42 13.83 -1.39
N ILE A 203 10.87 12.85 -0.70
CA ILE A 203 9.49 12.88 -0.19
C ILE A 203 9.53 13.35 1.26
N ARG A 204 8.65 14.30 1.60
CA ARG A 204 8.49 14.83 2.93
C ARG A 204 7.12 14.49 3.50
N VAL A 205 7.11 14.17 4.79
CA VAL A 205 5.89 13.93 5.57
C VAL A 205 5.87 14.93 6.73
N PHE A 206 4.75 15.62 6.88
CA PHE A 206 4.51 16.59 7.93
C PHE A 206 3.27 16.19 8.75
N ALA A 207 3.29 16.52 10.03
CA ALA A 207 2.07 16.66 10.82
C ALA A 207 1.46 18.05 10.53
N ASP A 208 1.00 18.80 11.54
CA ASP A 208 0.53 20.16 11.34
C ASP A 208 1.74 21.14 11.27
N THR A 209 1.81 21.96 10.24
CA THR A 209 2.88 22.94 10.05
C THR A 209 2.72 24.21 10.88
N THR A 210 1.63 24.33 11.63
CA THR A 210 1.27 25.55 12.41
C THR A 210 1.22 25.32 13.91
N ASP A 211 1.19 24.06 14.37
CA ASP A 211 1.10 23.71 15.80
C ASP A 211 2.23 22.75 16.19
N SER A 212 3.15 23.25 17.03
CA SER A 212 4.33 22.50 17.49
C SER A 212 4.02 21.34 18.45
N LEU A 213 2.79 21.23 18.95
CA LEU A 213 2.33 20.14 19.83
C LEU A 213 1.47 19.12 19.09
N SER A 214 1.18 19.36 17.81
CA SER A 214 0.43 18.44 16.98
C SER A 214 1.21 17.18 16.69
N SER A 215 0.54 16.03 16.79
CA SER A 215 1.15 14.72 16.56
C SER A 215 0.28 13.79 15.73
N LEU A 216 0.96 12.89 15.00
CA LEU A 216 0.38 11.80 14.22
C LEU A 216 1.17 10.52 14.45
N TYR A 217 0.49 9.38 14.35
CA TYR A 217 1.18 8.09 14.17
C TYR A 217 1.33 7.79 12.69
N ILE A 218 2.49 7.27 12.31
CA ILE A 218 2.82 6.90 10.93
C ILE A 218 3.40 5.48 10.87
N TYR A 219 3.16 4.79 9.73
CA TYR A 219 3.62 3.44 9.48
C TYR A 219 3.69 3.16 7.97
N GLY A 220 4.62 2.32 7.54
CA GLY A 220 4.56 1.69 6.23
C GLY A 220 4.62 2.64 5.04
N ALA A 221 5.67 3.45 4.92
CA ALA A 221 5.90 4.29 3.75
C ALA A 221 6.23 3.47 2.51
N GLN A 222 5.65 3.83 1.36
CA GLN A 222 5.89 3.15 0.09
C GLN A 222 5.87 4.15 -1.06
N LEU A 223 6.90 4.06 -1.91
CA LEU A 223 7.01 4.80 -3.16
C LEU A 223 7.21 3.82 -4.30
N GLU A 224 6.31 3.84 -5.27
CA GLU A 224 6.30 2.94 -6.42
C GLU A 224 6.29 3.73 -7.72
N GLN A 225 6.96 3.22 -8.75
CA GLN A 225 6.70 3.66 -10.13
C GLN A 225 5.42 2.98 -10.63
N GLY A 226 4.43 3.78 -11.04
CA GLY A 226 3.14 3.31 -11.53
C GLY A 226 2.02 4.32 -11.30
N SER A 227 0.83 4.03 -11.82
CA SER A 227 -0.33 4.93 -11.80
C SER A 227 -1.38 4.57 -10.73
N PHE A 228 -1.09 3.59 -9.86
CA PHE A 228 -1.97 3.20 -8.74
C PHE A 228 -1.14 2.53 -7.62
N PRO A 229 -1.56 2.69 -6.35
CA PRO A 229 -0.92 2.03 -5.22
C PRO A 229 -1.18 0.52 -5.25
N THR A 230 -0.16 -0.28 -4.90
CA THR A 230 -0.32 -1.73 -4.73
C THR A 230 -0.31 -2.13 -3.26
N SER A 231 -0.47 -3.42 -2.95
CA SER A 231 -0.36 -3.90 -1.57
C SER A 231 0.98 -3.50 -0.97
N TYR A 232 1.01 -3.30 0.35
CA TYR A 232 2.20 -2.82 1.04
C TYR A 232 3.41 -3.74 0.82
N ILE A 233 4.56 -3.14 0.49
CA ILE A 233 5.84 -3.81 0.30
C ILE A 233 6.81 -3.28 1.35
N LYS A 234 7.06 -4.08 2.38
CA LYS A 234 7.99 -3.74 3.45
C LYS A 234 9.43 -3.63 2.92
N SER A 235 10.11 -2.55 3.28
CA SER A 235 11.51 -2.29 2.94
C SER A 235 12.22 -1.68 4.14
N ASN A 236 13.15 -2.40 4.76
CA ASN A 236 13.83 -1.96 5.98
C ASN A 236 15.32 -2.37 6.01
N SER A 237 15.92 -2.54 4.83
CA SER A 237 17.31 -3.03 4.73
C SER A 237 18.30 -2.01 4.18
N GLY A 238 17.89 -0.76 4.03
CA GLY A 238 18.71 0.29 3.41
C GLY A 238 18.77 0.19 1.88
N SER A 239 17.90 -0.60 1.28
CA SER A 239 17.77 -0.74 -0.17
C SER A 239 16.30 -0.92 -0.57
N ALA A 240 15.97 -0.53 -1.78
CA ALA A 240 14.65 -0.74 -2.37
C ALA A 240 14.28 -2.24 -2.38
N THR A 241 13.02 -2.55 -2.14
CA THR A 241 12.51 -3.93 -2.10
C THR A 241 11.52 -4.17 -3.22
N THR A 242 11.75 -5.23 -3.99
CA THR A 242 10.89 -5.62 -5.11
C THR A 242 9.98 -6.79 -4.72
N ARG A 243 8.67 -6.61 -4.91
CA ARG A 243 7.71 -7.71 -4.99
C ARG A 243 7.63 -8.17 -6.45
N SER A 244 7.95 -9.45 -6.69
CA SER A 244 7.82 -10.06 -8.01
C SER A 244 6.37 -10.09 -8.48
N ALA A 245 6.17 -10.06 -9.80
CA ALA A 245 4.85 -10.28 -10.39
C ALA A 245 4.25 -11.61 -9.92
N GLU A 246 2.94 -11.62 -9.80
CA GLU A 246 2.17 -12.82 -9.53
C GLU A 246 1.57 -13.36 -10.82
N THR A 247 1.66 -14.67 -10.98
CA THR A 247 1.04 -15.35 -12.10
C THR A 247 0.17 -16.51 -11.60
N ALA A 248 -0.94 -16.75 -12.28
CA ALA A 248 -1.79 -17.89 -12.07
C ALA A 248 -2.06 -18.53 -13.44
N ASN A 249 -1.52 -19.71 -13.65
CA ASN A 249 -1.57 -20.42 -14.93
C ASN A 249 -2.18 -21.83 -14.73
N GLY A 250 -2.52 -22.49 -15.83
CA GLY A 250 -2.96 -23.89 -15.78
C GLY A 250 -4.44 -24.11 -15.55
N ALA A 251 -5.25 -23.03 -15.44
CA ALA A 251 -6.70 -23.15 -15.23
C ALA A 251 -7.47 -23.80 -16.40
N GLY A 252 -6.80 -24.05 -17.51
CA GLY A 252 -7.42 -24.56 -18.73
C GLY A 252 -7.37 -23.56 -19.88
N ASP A 253 -8.08 -23.85 -20.92
CA ASP A 253 -8.17 -23.08 -22.16
C ASP A 253 -9.64 -22.75 -22.49
N ALA A 254 -9.91 -22.29 -23.73
CA ALA A 254 -11.26 -22.01 -24.21
C ALA A 254 -12.23 -23.22 -24.18
N THR A 255 -11.72 -24.41 -24.02
CA THR A 255 -12.58 -25.62 -23.85
C THR A 255 -12.98 -25.85 -22.39
N THR A 256 -12.20 -25.25 -21.45
CA THR A 256 -12.50 -25.28 -20.00
C THR A 256 -13.45 -24.16 -19.62
N PHE A 257 -13.22 -22.96 -20.19
CA PHE A 257 -14.01 -21.75 -19.93
C PHE A 257 -14.91 -21.50 -21.15
N ASN A 258 -16.19 -21.84 -21.02
CA ASN A 258 -17.18 -21.59 -22.06
C ASN A 258 -17.75 -20.16 -21.89
N ASP A 259 -17.33 -19.24 -22.76
CA ASP A 259 -17.81 -17.86 -22.80
C ASP A 259 -19.23 -17.71 -23.36
N SER A 260 -19.83 -18.79 -23.90
CA SER A 260 -21.22 -18.78 -24.38
C SER A 260 -22.27 -18.89 -23.27
N GLU A 261 -21.84 -19.21 -22.02
CA GLU A 261 -22.72 -19.36 -20.85
C GLU A 261 -22.50 -18.24 -19.78
N GLY A 262 -21.71 -17.22 -20.09
CA GLY A 262 -21.19 -16.14 -19.21
C GLY A 262 -22.21 -15.24 -18.56
#